data_9bc75078c873e656c8f2f6221f385a3d
#
_entry.id   9bc75078c873e656c8f2f6221f385a3d
#
_cell.length_a   1.000
_cell.length_b   1.000
_cell.length_c   1.000
_cell.angle_alpha   90.00
_cell.angle_beta   90.00
_cell.angle_gamma   90.00
#
_symmetry.space_group_name_H-M   'P 1'
#
loop_
_entity.id
_entity.type
_entity.pdbx_description
1 polymer ?
#
loop_
_entity_poly.entity_id
_entity_poly.type
_entity_poly.pdbx_seq_one_letter_code
_entity_poly.pdbx_strand_id
1 'polypeptide(L)'
;GQAIALEEIGISADGRFTTLDDTVIGTLFKLYPLEDLMAEEFGKALPASGLQLLEPAWKAVLSNKGILPLLWQRHQGHPNLLEAHFDTGAALPAGWVRKPLFSREGANIPLHLADGSWQESEGPYTGPSIIQAAHPLTSFDGNYPLVGSWVVGDHACGIGIREDDSRITKDSARFVPHAIIDEVPPPIAAGSGKIYV
;
A
#
# COMPACT_ATOMS: atom_id res chain seq x y z
N GLY A 1 -8.01 -11.15 23.69
CA GLY A 1 -7.57 -9.80 23.31
C GLY A 1 -8.65 -8.77 23.61
N GLN A 2 -8.25 -7.56 23.82
CA GLN A 2 -9.12 -6.40 24.03
C GLN A 2 -8.89 -5.42 22.88
N ALA A 3 -9.96 -4.85 22.33
CA ALA A 3 -9.87 -3.72 21.42
C ALA A 3 -9.69 -2.44 22.24
N ILE A 4 -8.80 -1.55 21.79
CA ILE A 4 -8.49 -0.27 22.43
C ILE A 4 -8.35 0.79 21.35
N ALA A 5 -8.87 1.97 21.58
CA ALA A 5 -8.67 3.11 20.68
C ALA A 5 -7.24 3.67 20.84
N LEU A 6 -6.71 4.28 19.78
CA LEU A 6 -5.34 4.81 19.81
C LEU A 6 -5.16 5.86 20.90
N GLU A 7 -6.16 6.70 21.12
CA GLU A 7 -6.18 7.77 22.09
C GLU A 7 -6.23 7.27 23.55
N GLU A 8 -6.53 5.99 23.74
CA GLU A 8 -6.58 5.33 25.05
C GLU A 8 -5.26 4.68 25.43
N ILE A 9 -4.24 4.80 24.58
CA ILE A 9 -2.90 4.26 24.85
C ILE A 9 -2.07 5.34 25.55
N GLY A 10 -1.59 5.02 26.75
CA GLY A 10 -0.69 5.85 27.53
C GLY A 10 0.73 5.32 27.60
N ILE A 11 1.62 6.09 28.23
CA ILE A 11 2.97 5.66 28.60
C ILE A 11 3.16 5.89 30.12
N SER A 12 3.50 4.84 30.81
CA SER A 12 3.84 4.89 32.25
C SER A 12 5.17 5.60 32.50
N ALA A 13 5.43 6.00 33.75
CA ALA A 13 6.67 6.70 34.14
C ALA A 13 7.95 5.88 33.86
N ASP A 14 7.86 4.56 33.80
CA ASP A 14 8.94 3.65 33.43
C ASP A 14 9.00 3.33 31.90
N GLY A 15 8.24 4.06 31.08
CA GLY A 15 8.31 4.01 29.65
C GLY A 15 7.57 2.85 28.98
N ARG A 16 6.67 2.16 29.71
CA ARG A 16 5.84 1.08 29.15
C ARG A 16 4.51 1.60 28.65
N PHE A 17 4.02 1.03 27.55
CA PHE A 17 2.70 1.34 27.05
C PHE A 17 1.60 0.76 27.94
N THR A 18 0.59 1.56 28.22
CA THR A 18 -0.52 1.20 29.12
C THR A 18 -1.86 1.57 28.53
N THR A 19 -2.90 0.93 29.02
CA THR A 19 -4.31 1.33 28.85
C THR A 19 -4.65 2.49 29.79
N LEU A 20 -5.88 3.02 29.72
CA LEU A 20 -6.35 4.11 30.59
C LEU A 20 -6.42 3.72 32.08
N ASP A 21 -6.51 2.44 32.38
CA ASP A 21 -6.50 1.89 33.74
C ASP A 21 -5.10 1.45 34.19
N ASP A 22 -4.05 1.99 33.56
CA ASP A 22 -2.63 1.71 33.86
C ASP A 22 -2.21 0.24 33.67
N THR A 23 -3.01 -0.57 33.00
CA THR A 23 -2.63 -1.95 32.64
C THR A 23 -1.58 -1.94 31.55
N VAL A 24 -0.45 -2.61 31.77
CA VAL A 24 0.65 -2.69 30.80
C VAL A 24 0.25 -3.51 29.59
N ILE A 25 0.46 -2.92 28.41
CA ILE A 25 0.25 -3.58 27.13
C ILE A 25 1.54 -4.33 26.75
N GLY A 26 1.51 -5.66 26.86
CA GLY A 26 2.67 -6.49 26.50
C GLY A 26 2.74 -6.80 25.00
N THR A 27 1.59 -6.94 24.34
CA THR A 27 1.49 -7.21 22.89
C THR A 27 0.40 -6.35 22.29
N LEU A 28 0.69 -5.68 21.17
CA LEU A 28 -0.24 -4.82 20.45
C LEU A 28 -0.31 -5.23 18.98
N PHE A 29 -1.50 -5.62 18.53
CA PHE A 29 -1.83 -5.68 17.10
C PHE A 29 -2.26 -4.28 16.66
N LYS A 30 -1.37 -3.57 15.99
CA LYS A 30 -1.63 -2.19 15.59
C LYS A 30 -2.24 -2.11 14.20
N LEU A 31 -3.27 -1.30 14.05
CA LEU A 31 -3.81 -0.86 12.75
C LEU A 31 -3.32 0.55 12.36
N TYR A 32 -2.52 1.17 13.22
CA TYR A 32 -1.93 2.49 12.98
C TYR A 32 -0.64 2.38 12.14
N PRO A 33 -0.41 3.25 11.15
CA PRO A 33 0.80 3.20 10.34
C PRO A 33 2.06 3.34 11.18
N LEU A 34 3.06 2.50 10.92
CA LEU A 34 4.28 2.49 11.73
C LEU A 34 5.11 3.76 11.51
N GLU A 35 5.14 4.28 10.29
CA GLU A 35 5.81 5.54 9.96
C GLU A 35 5.24 6.73 10.75
N ASP A 36 3.93 6.78 10.93
CA ASP A 36 3.27 7.83 11.71
C ASP A 36 3.59 7.65 13.20
N LEU A 37 3.47 6.43 13.72
CA LEU A 37 3.84 6.10 15.08
C LEU A 37 5.30 6.46 15.40
N MET A 38 6.23 6.17 14.49
CA MET A 38 7.65 6.49 14.68
C MET A 38 7.96 8.01 14.63
N ALA A 39 7.11 8.79 13.97
CA ALA A 39 7.23 10.24 13.91
C ALA A 39 6.70 10.94 15.17
N GLU A 40 5.87 10.29 15.95
CA GLU A 40 5.26 10.81 17.15
C GLU A 40 6.17 10.67 18.39
N GLU A 41 5.85 11.44 19.44
CA GLU A 41 6.57 11.39 20.72
C GLU A 41 6.49 9.99 21.35
N PHE A 42 5.34 9.33 21.25
CA PHE A 42 5.12 7.97 21.74
C PHE A 42 6.02 6.94 21.03
N GLY A 43 6.34 7.15 19.76
CA GLY A 43 7.22 6.26 19.00
C GLY A 43 8.64 6.17 19.57
N LYS A 44 9.10 7.19 20.26
CA LYS A 44 10.42 7.21 20.91
C LYS A 44 10.53 6.19 22.05
N ALA A 45 9.43 5.84 22.69
CA ALA A 45 9.40 4.85 23.75
C ALA A 45 9.46 3.39 23.25
N LEU A 46 9.09 3.14 21.97
CA LEU A 46 8.98 1.79 21.40
C LEU A 46 10.21 0.90 21.66
N PRO A 47 11.46 1.36 21.42
CA PRO A 47 12.62 0.47 21.52
C PRO A 47 12.88 -0.03 22.94
N ALA A 48 12.49 0.73 23.97
CA ALA A 48 12.75 0.41 25.37
C ALA A 48 11.51 -0.11 26.12
N SER A 49 10.32 0.00 25.54
CA SER A 49 9.05 -0.28 26.22
C SER A 49 8.78 -1.75 26.54
N GLY A 50 9.48 -2.67 25.87
CA GLY A 50 9.19 -4.09 25.93
C GLY A 50 7.90 -4.50 25.20
N LEU A 51 7.24 -3.58 24.49
CA LEU A 51 6.04 -3.85 23.72
C LEU A 51 6.34 -4.76 22.51
N GLN A 52 5.64 -5.87 22.40
CA GLN A 52 5.67 -6.72 21.22
C GLN A 52 4.64 -6.21 20.20
N LEU A 53 5.13 -5.70 19.07
CA LEU A 53 4.25 -5.31 17.96
C LEU A 53 3.92 -6.48 17.05
N LEU A 54 2.64 -6.63 16.71
CA LEU A 54 2.11 -7.38 15.60
C LEU A 54 1.52 -6.35 14.60
N GLU A 55 2.14 -6.11 13.49
CA GLU A 55 3.33 -6.65 12.85
C GLU A 55 4.64 -6.04 13.40
N PRO A 56 5.79 -6.73 13.21
CA PRO A 56 7.07 -6.24 13.70
C PRO A 56 7.55 -5.00 12.94
N ALA A 57 8.32 -4.15 13.62
CA ALA A 57 8.74 -2.84 13.13
C ALA A 57 9.52 -2.87 11.80
N TRP A 58 10.26 -3.94 11.50
CA TRP A 58 11.02 -4.06 10.24
C TRP A 58 10.11 -4.04 8.99
N LYS A 59 8.82 -4.37 9.13
CA LYS A 59 7.85 -4.29 8.04
C LYS A 59 7.59 -2.86 7.55
N ALA A 60 8.00 -1.83 8.28
CA ALA A 60 8.02 -0.45 7.78
C ALA A 60 8.81 -0.30 6.48
N VAL A 61 9.85 -1.13 6.28
CA VAL A 61 10.62 -1.16 5.02
C VAL A 61 9.73 -1.54 3.84
N LEU A 62 8.76 -2.44 4.04
CA LEU A 62 7.83 -2.87 2.99
C LEU A 62 6.74 -1.82 2.71
N SER A 63 6.42 -0.96 3.68
CA SER A 63 5.48 0.15 3.50
C SER A 63 6.12 1.33 2.75
N ASN A 64 7.45 1.45 2.77
CA ASN A 64 8.20 2.50 2.12
C ASN A 64 8.44 2.16 0.65
N LYS A 65 7.88 2.97 -0.26
CA LYS A 65 8.06 2.77 -1.72
C LYS A 65 9.50 2.91 -2.20
N GLY A 66 10.39 3.47 -1.39
CA GLY A 66 11.84 3.50 -1.66
C GLY A 66 12.46 2.12 -1.82
N ILE A 67 11.79 1.04 -1.36
CA ILE A 67 12.21 -0.33 -1.65
C ILE A 67 12.18 -0.65 -3.16
N LEU A 68 11.27 -0.02 -3.94
CA LEU A 68 11.09 -0.33 -5.36
C LEU A 68 12.31 0.06 -6.21
N PRO A 69 12.90 1.27 -6.11
CA PRO A 69 14.17 1.58 -6.76
C PRO A 69 15.31 0.66 -6.36
N LEU A 70 15.39 0.24 -5.09
CA LEU A 70 16.44 -0.66 -4.62
C LEU A 70 16.28 -2.07 -5.20
N LEU A 71 15.05 -2.57 -5.28
CA LEU A 71 14.75 -3.85 -5.92
C LEU A 71 15.06 -3.80 -7.42
N TRP A 72 14.69 -2.71 -8.10
CA TRP A 72 15.00 -2.53 -9.51
C TRP A 72 16.51 -2.52 -9.76
N GLN A 73 17.30 -1.79 -8.97
CA GLN A 73 18.76 -1.79 -9.08
C GLN A 73 19.38 -3.18 -8.92
N ARG A 74 18.82 -4.02 -8.06
CA ARG A 74 19.35 -5.38 -7.78
C ARG A 74 18.84 -6.44 -8.75
N HIS A 75 17.65 -6.24 -9.32
CA HIS A 75 16.93 -7.24 -10.12
C HIS A 75 16.34 -6.62 -11.38
N GLN A 76 17.15 -5.79 -12.05
CA GLN A 76 16.75 -5.12 -13.29
C GLN A 76 16.26 -6.13 -14.33
N GLY A 77 15.11 -5.86 -14.95
CA GLY A 77 14.50 -6.74 -15.94
C GLY A 77 13.72 -7.92 -15.37
N HIS A 78 13.57 -8.03 -14.04
CA HIS A 78 12.71 -9.06 -13.46
C HIS A 78 11.26 -8.87 -13.89
N PRO A 79 10.54 -9.91 -14.36
CA PRO A 79 9.22 -9.78 -14.98
C PRO A 79 8.12 -9.21 -14.05
N ASN A 80 8.31 -9.35 -12.73
CA ASN A 80 7.37 -8.84 -11.73
C ASN A 80 7.80 -7.49 -11.12
N LEU A 81 8.81 -6.82 -11.69
CA LEU A 81 9.26 -5.51 -11.24
C LEU A 81 9.11 -4.49 -12.37
N LEU A 82 8.47 -3.37 -12.07
CA LEU A 82 8.49 -2.20 -12.94
C LEU A 82 9.75 -1.37 -12.64
N GLU A 83 10.31 -0.78 -13.69
CA GLU A 83 11.43 0.17 -13.54
C GLU A 83 11.08 1.28 -12.56
N ALA A 84 11.97 1.54 -11.60
CA ALA A 84 11.74 2.54 -10.57
C ALA A 84 13.05 3.23 -10.18
N HIS A 85 12.97 4.53 -9.88
CA HIS A 85 14.08 5.38 -9.48
C HIS A 85 13.66 6.32 -8.34
N PHE A 86 14.63 6.75 -7.53
CA PHE A 86 14.38 7.87 -6.62
C PHE A 86 14.12 9.13 -7.42
N ASP A 87 13.12 9.90 -7.02
CA ASP A 87 12.75 11.13 -7.70
C ASP A 87 13.79 12.22 -7.46
N THR A 88 14.20 12.89 -8.52
CA THR A 88 15.12 14.01 -8.48
C THR A 88 14.43 15.37 -8.51
N GLY A 89 13.09 15.39 -8.53
CA GLY A 89 12.27 16.59 -8.68
C GLY A 89 12.16 17.09 -10.12
N ALA A 90 12.67 16.34 -11.10
CA ALA A 90 12.52 16.67 -12.52
C ALA A 90 11.07 16.52 -12.99
N ALA A 91 10.76 17.06 -14.18
CA ALA A 91 9.47 16.85 -14.82
C ALA A 91 9.21 15.33 -15.00
N LEU A 92 7.98 14.89 -14.71
CA LEU A 92 7.60 13.50 -14.82
C LEU A 92 7.48 13.12 -16.31
N PRO A 93 8.30 12.17 -16.82
CA PRO A 93 8.22 11.75 -18.22
C PRO A 93 6.89 11.07 -18.55
N ALA A 94 6.51 11.05 -19.83
CA ALA A 94 5.39 10.24 -20.29
C ALA A 94 5.68 8.74 -20.08
N GLY A 95 4.67 8.00 -19.67
CA GLY A 95 4.80 6.58 -19.32
C GLY A 95 5.27 6.34 -17.87
N TRP A 96 5.22 7.35 -17.00
CA TRP A 96 5.69 7.27 -15.63
C TRP A 96 4.65 7.74 -14.61
N VAL A 97 4.83 7.28 -13.39
CA VAL A 97 4.05 7.68 -12.22
C VAL A 97 4.99 8.11 -11.09
N ARG A 98 4.65 9.19 -10.39
CA ARG A 98 5.37 9.63 -9.18
C ARG A 98 4.57 9.17 -7.95
N LYS A 99 5.28 8.73 -6.91
CA LYS A 99 4.65 8.23 -5.67
C LYS A 99 5.45 8.72 -4.47
N PRO A 100 4.84 9.39 -3.47
CA PRO A 100 5.52 9.66 -2.21
C PRO A 100 5.99 8.36 -1.55
N LEU A 101 7.09 8.40 -0.80
CA LEU A 101 7.65 7.20 -0.15
C LEU A 101 6.63 6.54 0.76
N PHE A 102 5.93 7.33 1.56
CA PHE A 102 4.83 6.89 2.42
C PHE A 102 3.55 7.55 1.94
N SER A 103 2.75 6.83 1.19
CA SER A 103 1.42 7.26 0.76
C SER A 103 0.54 6.03 0.61
N ARG A 104 -0.76 6.21 0.78
CA ARG A 104 -1.76 5.14 0.73
C ARG A 104 -2.89 5.53 -0.21
N GLU A 105 -3.66 4.56 -0.63
CA GLU A 105 -4.97 4.75 -1.25
C GLU A 105 -4.94 5.66 -2.48
N GLY A 106 -3.86 5.56 -3.23
CA GLY A 106 -3.69 6.34 -4.45
C GLY A 106 -3.53 7.86 -4.24
N ALA A 107 -3.31 8.32 -3.00
CA ALA A 107 -3.17 9.75 -2.71
C ALA A 107 -1.82 10.31 -3.17
N ASN A 108 -1.83 11.57 -3.65
CA ASN A 108 -0.67 12.31 -4.19
C ASN A 108 0.05 11.56 -5.33
N ILE A 109 -0.71 11.02 -6.26
CA ILE A 109 -0.18 10.24 -7.39
C ILE A 109 -0.38 11.03 -8.70
N PRO A 110 0.60 11.75 -9.23
CA PRO A 110 0.62 12.17 -10.63
C PRO A 110 1.01 11.01 -11.53
N LEU A 111 0.17 10.74 -12.52
CA LEU A 111 0.32 9.70 -13.54
C LEU A 111 0.35 10.36 -14.93
N HIS A 112 1.49 10.25 -15.61
CA HIS A 112 1.68 10.70 -16.97
C HIS A 112 1.73 9.48 -17.89
N LEU A 113 0.66 9.22 -18.61
CA LEU A 113 0.56 8.04 -19.49
C LEU A 113 1.40 8.19 -20.76
N ALA A 114 1.71 7.07 -21.40
CA ALA A 114 2.52 7.05 -22.61
C ALA A 114 1.88 7.79 -23.81
N ASP A 115 0.55 7.89 -23.82
CA ASP A 115 -0.21 8.65 -24.81
C ASP A 115 -0.22 10.17 -24.56
N GLY A 116 0.50 10.62 -23.53
CA GLY A 116 0.57 12.03 -23.10
C GLY A 116 -0.59 12.47 -22.21
N SER A 117 -1.56 11.62 -21.92
CA SER A 117 -2.64 11.97 -21.00
C SER A 117 -2.13 12.03 -19.57
N TRP A 118 -2.74 12.94 -18.78
CA TRP A 118 -2.37 13.20 -17.39
C TRP A 118 -3.54 12.91 -16.47
N GLN A 119 -3.26 12.25 -15.37
CA GLN A 119 -4.21 12.06 -14.28
C GLN A 119 -3.49 12.29 -12.95
N GLU A 120 -4.15 12.90 -12.00
CA GLU A 120 -3.58 13.18 -10.68
C GLU A 120 -4.61 12.97 -9.59
N SER A 121 -4.15 12.52 -8.44
CA SER A 121 -4.93 12.44 -7.22
C SER A 121 -4.35 13.35 -6.16
N GLU A 122 -5.22 14.06 -5.46
CA GLU A 122 -4.84 14.87 -4.31
C GLU A 122 -4.57 14.00 -3.08
N GLY A 123 -3.93 14.57 -2.06
CA GLY A 123 -3.72 13.91 -0.79
C GLY A 123 -2.82 14.71 0.17
N PRO A 124 -2.68 14.24 1.40
CA PRO A 124 -1.94 14.96 2.46
C PRO A 124 -0.43 14.66 2.47
N TYR A 125 0.04 13.73 1.64
CA TYR A 125 1.42 13.24 1.73
C TYR A 125 2.40 14.18 1.07
N THR A 126 3.47 14.48 1.77
CA THR A 126 4.57 15.35 1.35
C THR A 126 5.91 14.65 1.50
N GLY A 127 6.99 15.28 1.01
CA GLY A 127 8.36 14.78 1.18
C GLY A 127 8.90 14.01 -0.02
N PRO A 128 9.92 13.18 0.19
CA PRO A 128 10.59 12.46 -0.88
C PRO A 128 9.66 11.48 -1.59
N SER A 129 9.91 11.26 -2.87
CA SER A 129 9.15 10.39 -3.74
C SER A 129 10.04 9.48 -4.59
N ILE A 130 9.41 8.55 -5.26
CA ILE A 130 9.97 7.75 -6.33
C ILE A 130 9.25 8.07 -7.63
N ILE A 131 9.87 7.77 -8.74
CA ILE A 131 9.22 7.61 -10.04
C ILE A 131 9.28 6.14 -10.45
N GLN A 132 8.22 5.66 -11.07
CA GLN A 132 8.10 4.28 -11.52
C GLN A 132 7.47 4.24 -12.91
N ALA A 133 7.88 3.31 -13.75
CA ALA A 133 7.23 3.08 -15.03
C ALA A 133 5.74 2.81 -14.80
N ALA A 134 4.88 3.50 -15.56
CA ALA A 134 3.44 3.33 -15.46
C ALA A 134 3.03 2.00 -16.10
N HIS A 135 2.19 1.25 -15.39
CA HIS A 135 1.53 0.06 -15.91
C HIS A 135 0.02 0.26 -15.77
N PRO A 136 -0.65 0.80 -16.79
CA PRO A 136 -2.06 1.11 -16.71
C PRO A 136 -2.90 -0.13 -16.48
N LEU A 137 -3.87 -0.06 -15.57
CA LEU A 137 -4.85 -1.10 -15.38
C LEU A 137 -5.75 -1.21 -16.62
N THR A 138 -6.12 -2.43 -16.97
CA THR A 138 -7.09 -2.69 -18.03
C THR A 138 -8.47 -2.23 -17.59
N SER A 139 -9.19 -1.56 -18.48
CA SER A 139 -10.57 -1.15 -18.21
C SER A 139 -11.56 -2.24 -18.63
N PHE A 140 -12.54 -2.49 -17.78
CA PHE A 140 -13.70 -3.33 -18.06
C PHE A 140 -14.96 -2.50 -17.80
N ASP A 141 -15.66 -2.12 -18.84
CA ASP A 141 -16.86 -1.26 -18.78
C ASP A 141 -16.67 0.01 -17.93
N GLY A 142 -15.49 0.64 -18.06
CA GLY A 142 -15.16 1.87 -17.32
C GLY A 142 -14.60 1.64 -15.91
N ASN A 143 -14.55 0.40 -15.42
CA ASN A 143 -13.93 0.06 -14.16
C ASN A 143 -12.50 -0.47 -14.35
N TYR A 144 -11.64 -0.19 -13.37
CA TYR A 144 -10.23 -0.58 -13.37
C TYR A 144 -9.96 -1.50 -12.19
N PRO A 145 -9.95 -2.83 -12.39
CA PRO A 145 -9.70 -3.78 -11.32
C PRO A 145 -8.23 -3.84 -10.93
N LEU A 146 -7.99 -3.93 -9.64
CA LEU A 146 -6.68 -4.19 -9.03
C LEU A 146 -6.75 -5.49 -8.24
N VAL A 147 -5.90 -6.45 -8.59
CA VAL A 147 -5.78 -7.72 -7.89
C VAL A 147 -4.73 -7.60 -6.79
N GLY A 148 -5.13 -7.85 -5.55
CA GLY A 148 -4.25 -7.96 -4.39
C GLY A 148 -4.03 -9.41 -4.01
N SER A 149 -2.77 -9.83 -3.88
CA SER A 149 -2.42 -11.17 -3.39
C SER A 149 -2.10 -11.14 -1.90
N TRP A 150 -2.66 -12.06 -1.16
CA TRP A 150 -2.38 -12.28 0.26
C TRP A 150 -1.29 -13.32 0.42
N VAL A 151 -0.25 -12.95 1.14
CA VAL A 151 0.86 -13.84 1.51
C VAL A 151 0.93 -13.90 3.03
N VAL A 152 0.82 -15.12 3.59
CA VAL A 152 0.93 -15.38 5.02
C VAL A 152 2.14 -16.28 5.25
N GLY A 153 3.14 -15.78 5.99
CA GLY A 153 4.45 -16.41 5.99
C GLY A 153 5.04 -16.39 4.58
N ASP A 154 5.36 -17.57 4.05
CA ASP A 154 5.90 -17.74 2.70
C ASP A 154 4.89 -18.37 1.71
N HIS A 155 3.60 -18.37 2.06
CA HIS A 155 2.55 -19.02 1.27
C HIS A 155 1.55 -18.01 0.71
N ALA A 156 1.21 -18.17 -0.57
CA ALA A 156 0.06 -17.47 -1.16
C ALA A 156 -1.23 -18.04 -0.57
N CYS A 157 -2.04 -17.17 0.04
CA CYS A 157 -3.21 -17.57 0.83
C CYS A 157 -4.55 -17.10 0.26
N GLY A 158 -4.52 -16.30 -0.80
CA GLY A 158 -5.73 -15.84 -1.45
C GLY A 158 -5.52 -14.55 -2.23
N ILE A 159 -6.59 -14.12 -2.89
CA ILE A 159 -6.63 -12.86 -3.63
C ILE A 159 -7.84 -12.03 -3.19
N GLY A 160 -7.72 -10.72 -3.35
CA GLY A 160 -8.82 -9.77 -3.26
C GLY A 160 -8.82 -8.88 -4.48
N ILE A 161 -10.00 -8.55 -5.00
CA ILE A 161 -10.13 -7.66 -6.15
C ILE A 161 -10.81 -6.38 -5.69
N ARG A 162 -10.21 -5.23 -6.02
CA ARG A 162 -10.83 -3.93 -5.89
C ARG A 162 -11.04 -3.31 -7.25
N GLU A 163 -12.14 -2.61 -7.44
CA GLU A 163 -12.42 -1.84 -8.64
C GLU A 163 -12.60 -0.36 -8.32
N ASP A 164 -12.07 0.48 -9.19
CA ASP A 164 -12.26 1.92 -9.18
C ASP A 164 -12.74 2.38 -10.56
N ASP A 165 -13.41 3.53 -10.64
CA ASP A 165 -13.74 4.20 -11.90
C ASP A 165 -12.56 5.03 -12.45
N SER A 166 -11.44 4.98 -11.76
CA SER A 166 -10.20 5.69 -12.05
C SER A 166 -9.03 4.71 -12.21
N ARG A 167 -8.07 5.04 -13.08
CA ARG A 167 -6.79 4.30 -13.21
C ARG A 167 -5.94 4.36 -11.95
N ILE A 168 -6.19 5.33 -11.07
CA ILE A 168 -5.57 5.43 -9.75
C ILE A 168 -6.57 4.86 -8.75
N THR A 169 -6.29 3.69 -8.20
CA THR A 169 -7.14 3.04 -7.21
C THR A 169 -7.12 3.81 -5.90
N LYS A 170 -8.27 4.35 -5.49
CA LYS A 170 -8.46 5.18 -4.31
C LYS A 170 -9.02 4.39 -3.13
N ASP A 171 -9.18 5.06 -1.99
CA ASP A 171 -9.86 4.53 -0.81
C ASP A 171 -11.33 4.15 -1.10
N SER A 172 -11.98 4.92 -1.95
CA SER A 172 -13.36 4.67 -2.41
C SER A 172 -13.52 3.44 -3.31
N ALA A 173 -12.43 2.77 -3.69
CA ALA A 173 -12.47 1.57 -4.54
C ALA A 173 -13.28 0.44 -3.87
N ARG A 174 -14.14 -0.19 -4.66
CA ARG A 174 -15.05 -1.24 -4.18
C ARG A 174 -14.37 -2.60 -4.17
N PHE A 175 -14.54 -3.37 -3.10
CA PHE A 175 -14.22 -4.80 -3.15
C PHE A 175 -15.28 -5.52 -3.98
N VAL A 176 -14.80 -6.38 -4.90
CA VAL A 176 -15.66 -7.16 -5.79
C VAL A 176 -15.53 -8.64 -5.49
N PRO A 177 -16.67 -9.37 -5.42
CA PRO A 177 -16.63 -10.81 -5.32
C PRO A 177 -16.02 -11.43 -6.59
N HIS A 178 -15.29 -12.52 -6.43
CA HIS A 178 -14.67 -13.25 -7.53
C HIS A 178 -14.87 -14.75 -7.35
N ALA A 179 -14.74 -15.50 -8.44
CA ALA A 179 -14.75 -16.95 -8.42
C ALA A 179 -13.50 -17.48 -9.16
N ILE A 180 -12.89 -18.50 -8.60
CA ILE A 180 -11.85 -19.27 -9.27
C ILE A 180 -12.55 -20.34 -10.10
N ILE A 181 -12.22 -20.43 -11.38
CA ILE A 181 -12.78 -21.39 -12.31
C ILE A 181 -11.67 -22.25 -12.91
N ASP A 182 -11.88 -23.55 -12.96
CA ASP A 182 -10.89 -24.52 -13.45
C ASP A 182 -10.79 -24.56 -14.98
N GLU A 183 -11.80 -24.06 -15.69
CA GLU A 183 -11.83 -24.01 -17.14
C GLU A 183 -11.85 -22.55 -17.64
N VAL A 184 -11.04 -22.24 -18.64
CA VAL A 184 -11.12 -20.94 -19.32
C VAL A 184 -12.43 -20.91 -20.12
N PRO A 185 -13.39 -20.07 -19.76
CA PRO A 185 -14.62 -19.97 -20.53
C PRO A 185 -14.31 -19.44 -21.94
N PRO A 186 -15.15 -19.70 -22.94
CA PRO A 186 -15.01 -19.13 -24.26
C PRO A 186 -14.96 -17.60 -24.14
N PRO A 187 -14.22 -16.91 -25.04
CA PRO A 187 -14.08 -15.47 -25.00
C PRO A 187 -15.46 -14.81 -24.96
N ILE A 188 -15.65 -13.94 -23.99
CA ILE A 188 -16.91 -13.23 -23.78
C ILE A 188 -17.07 -12.22 -24.91
N ALA A 189 -18.23 -12.20 -25.55
CA ALA A 189 -18.58 -11.12 -26.47
C ALA A 189 -18.47 -9.77 -25.74
N ALA A 190 -17.86 -8.78 -26.40
CA ALA A 190 -17.66 -7.46 -25.82
C ALA A 190 -18.98 -6.93 -25.21
N GLY A 191 -19.01 -6.68 -23.91
CA GLY A 191 -20.17 -6.11 -23.20
C GLY A 191 -20.66 -6.84 -21.94
N SER A 192 -20.04 -7.94 -21.48
CA SER A 192 -20.58 -8.70 -20.34
C SER A 192 -19.88 -8.48 -18.99
N GLY A 193 -18.92 -7.60 -18.88
CA GLY A 193 -18.36 -7.11 -17.60
C GLY A 193 -17.84 -8.17 -16.59
N LYS A 194 -17.52 -9.39 -17.04
CA LYS A 194 -17.01 -10.45 -16.17
C LYS A 194 -15.52 -10.64 -16.34
N ILE A 195 -14.78 -10.58 -15.24
CA ILE A 195 -13.35 -10.88 -15.19
C ILE A 195 -13.20 -12.33 -14.74
N TYR A 196 -12.41 -13.10 -15.47
CA TYR A 196 -12.00 -14.46 -15.09
C TYR A 196 -10.50 -14.42 -14.79
N VAL A 197 -10.10 -14.96 -13.63
CA VAL A 197 -8.72 -15.05 -13.16
C VAL A 197 -8.29 -16.50 -13.08
#